data_49769110e1755b33e20f340475a1b722
#
_entry.id   49769110e1755b33e20f340475a1b722
#
_cell.length_a   1.000
_cell.length_b   1.000
_cell.length_c   1.000
_cell.angle_alpha   90.00
_cell.angle_beta   90.00
_cell.angle_gamma   90.00
#
_symmetry.space_group_name_H-M   'P 1'
#
loop_
_entity.id
_entity.type
_entity.pdbx_description
1 polymer ?
#
loop_
_entity_poly.entity_id
_entity_poly.type
_entity_poly.pdbx_seq_one_letter_code
_entity_poly.pdbx_strand_id
1 'polypeptide(L)'
;MGYQPQFTITPKLLSRVETVAALRERIQGAAVELSWIPALQKDTRTRNVHASTAIEGNPLTLEQVRALEEGREPAASDKRSRREVVNYFAGLRYVEKRVSIETLRHDDLFELHRILAGEVMDQGEAGRYRTINVRVGNYVPPIADDVSGLMFELLDWWNRHAGELSPVLSSAILHYRFEAVHPFADGNGRTGRALALWELYRRGFDTHHIFSVDEYYWEDRPRYYSALAKVRESGEDLTVWLEYCTEGLRQTLENVWLRVQAYNGQSATRLVLRPRHEQLLALLRDHGSMAPAELWQALKLSKQGTLNLLRPLMAAGLVEKVGSKKMGRYILSSP
;
A
#
# COMPACT_ATOMS: atom_id res chain seq x y z
N MET A 1 -3.91 5.02 33.35
CA MET A 1 -4.87 4.23 32.53
C MET A 1 -4.35 4.24 31.11
N GLY A 2 -4.38 3.11 30.38
CA GLY A 2 -3.92 3.09 28.99
C GLY A 2 -4.88 3.83 28.05
N TYR A 3 -4.47 4.06 26.82
CA TYR A 3 -5.30 4.68 25.77
C TYR A 3 -6.53 3.80 25.50
N GLN A 4 -7.71 4.43 25.51
CA GLN A 4 -8.99 3.79 25.20
C GLN A 4 -9.73 4.67 24.17
N PRO A 5 -9.81 4.25 22.89
CA PRO A 5 -10.52 5.01 21.87
C PRO A 5 -12.03 5.03 22.15
N GLN A 6 -12.64 6.21 22.06
CA GLN A 6 -14.09 6.38 22.24
C GLN A 6 -14.75 6.52 20.88
N PHE A 7 -15.71 5.66 20.57
CA PHE A 7 -16.51 5.72 19.34
C PHE A 7 -17.78 4.88 19.43
N THR A 8 -18.72 5.15 18.55
CA THR A 8 -19.96 4.39 18.39
C THR A 8 -19.97 3.68 17.05
N ILE A 9 -20.36 2.41 17.03
CA ILE A 9 -20.63 1.67 15.78
C ILE A 9 -22.00 2.10 15.25
N THR A 10 -22.00 3.08 14.35
CA THR A 10 -23.23 3.50 13.67
C THR A 10 -23.62 2.48 12.58
N PRO A 11 -24.91 2.40 12.17
CA PRO A 11 -25.32 1.58 11.03
C PRO A 11 -24.52 1.88 9.76
N LYS A 12 -24.17 3.15 9.56
CA LYS A 12 -23.37 3.63 8.43
C LYS A 12 -21.93 3.13 8.49
N LEU A 13 -21.29 3.21 9.68
CA LEU A 13 -19.93 2.70 9.90
C LEU A 13 -19.89 1.18 9.66
N LEU A 14 -20.84 0.44 10.24
CA LEU A 14 -20.92 -1.01 10.06
C LEU A 14 -21.06 -1.40 8.59
N SER A 15 -22.02 -0.81 7.87
CA SER A 15 -22.24 -1.08 6.44
C SER A 15 -20.99 -0.79 5.57
N ARG A 16 -20.23 0.25 5.92
CA ARG A 16 -18.98 0.58 5.20
C ARG A 16 -17.89 -0.43 5.46
N VAL A 17 -17.70 -0.84 6.72
CA VAL A 17 -16.71 -1.88 7.08
C VAL A 17 -17.01 -3.19 6.36
N GLU A 18 -18.29 -3.60 6.28
CA GLU A 18 -18.72 -4.78 5.54
C GLU A 18 -18.43 -4.63 4.04
N THR A 19 -18.75 -3.48 3.46
CA THR A 19 -18.48 -3.21 2.03
C THR A 19 -17.00 -3.26 1.72
N VAL A 20 -16.18 -2.66 2.56
CA VAL A 20 -14.71 -2.67 2.44
C VAL A 20 -14.15 -4.09 2.52
N ALA A 21 -14.65 -4.91 3.46
CA ALA A 21 -14.26 -6.32 3.57
C ALA A 21 -14.65 -7.12 2.32
N ALA A 22 -15.86 -6.92 1.80
CA ALA A 22 -16.33 -7.58 0.58
C ALA A 22 -15.51 -7.17 -0.66
N LEU A 23 -15.15 -5.90 -0.80
CA LEU A 23 -14.30 -5.40 -1.88
C LEU A 23 -12.90 -6.00 -1.81
N ARG A 24 -12.30 -6.05 -0.61
CA ARG A 24 -11.02 -6.70 -0.37
C ARG A 24 -11.04 -8.15 -0.87
N GLU A 25 -12.01 -8.94 -0.42
CA GLU A 25 -12.13 -10.35 -0.84
C GLU A 25 -12.30 -10.50 -2.36
N ARG A 26 -13.09 -9.61 -2.99
CA ARG A 26 -13.23 -9.59 -4.45
C ARG A 26 -11.92 -9.30 -5.17
N ILE A 27 -11.13 -8.35 -4.67
CA ILE A 27 -9.84 -7.97 -5.26
C ILE A 27 -8.83 -9.10 -5.07
N GLN A 28 -8.75 -9.69 -3.86
CA GLN A 28 -7.84 -10.80 -3.57
C GLN A 28 -8.21 -12.08 -4.34
N GLY A 29 -9.50 -12.37 -4.49
CA GLY A 29 -10.00 -13.51 -5.24
C GLY A 29 -10.06 -13.29 -6.76
N ALA A 30 -9.76 -12.07 -7.24
CA ALA A 30 -9.73 -11.81 -8.66
C ALA A 30 -8.54 -12.55 -9.31
N ALA A 31 -8.79 -13.20 -10.43
CA ALA A 31 -7.73 -13.74 -11.27
C ALA A 31 -6.98 -12.58 -11.95
N VAL A 32 -6.16 -11.86 -11.18
CA VAL A 32 -5.24 -10.87 -11.74
C VAL A 32 -4.07 -11.64 -12.32
N GLU A 33 -3.78 -11.43 -13.60
CA GLU A 33 -2.57 -12.02 -14.19
C GLU A 33 -1.35 -11.51 -13.40
N LEU A 34 -0.52 -12.45 -12.92
CA LEU A 34 0.69 -12.15 -12.13
C LEU A 34 1.61 -11.14 -12.83
N SER A 35 1.56 -11.07 -14.15
CA SER A 35 2.32 -10.13 -14.98
C SER A 35 1.93 -8.66 -14.77
N TRP A 36 0.71 -8.35 -14.30
CA TRP A 36 0.24 -6.98 -14.12
C TRP A 36 0.40 -6.43 -12.71
N ILE A 37 0.52 -7.33 -11.73
CA ILE A 37 0.67 -6.93 -10.33
C ILE A 37 1.83 -5.94 -10.14
N PRO A 38 3.05 -6.16 -10.67
CA PRO A 38 4.16 -5.21 -10.50
C PRO A 38 3.86 -3.83 -11.09
N ALA A 39 3.19 -3.75 -12.23
CA ALA A 39 2.83 -2.47 -12.84
C ALA A 39 1.76 -1.72 -12.03
N LEU A 40 0.75 -2.44 -11.52
CA LEU A 40 -0.27 -1.89 -10.63
C LEU A 40 0.33 -1.41 -9.30
N GLN A 41 1.22 -2.19 -8.72
CA GLN A 41 1.95 -1.84 -7.49
C GLN A 41 2.79 -0.58 -7.68
N LYS A 42 3.54 -0.51 -8.79
CA LYS A 42 4.35 0.67 -9.12
C LYS A 42 3.48 1.92 -9.27
N ASP A 43 2.41 1.86 -10.07
CA ASP A 43 1.51 3.00 -10.26
C ASP A 43 0.86 3.44 -8.94
N THR A 44 0.37 2.48 -8.15
CA THR A 44 -0.23 2.79 -6.84
C THR A 44 0.77 3.39 -5.87
N ARG A 45 2.00 2.86 -5.80
CA ARG A 45 3.05 3.41 -4.96
C ARG A 45 3.39 4.84 -5.35
N THR A 46 3.53 5.11 -6.65
CA THR A 46 3.76 6.47 -7.18
C THR A 46 2.65 7.43 -6.77
N ARG A 47 1.37 7.02 -6.89
CA ARG A 47 0.20 7.82 -6.49
C ARG A 47 0.15 8.06 -4.99
N ASN A 48 0.42 7.03 -4.18
CA ASN A 48 0.48 7.15 -2.73
C ASN A 48 1.55 8.17 -2.31
N VAL A 49 2.76 8.04 -2.86
CA VAL A 49 3.86 8.98 -2.57
C VAL A 49 3.51 10.40 -2.97
N HIS A 50 2.97 10.58 -4.18
CA HIS A 50 2.51 11.90 -4.65
C HIS A 50 1.46 12.48 -3.69
N ALA A 51 0.38 11.76 -3.42
CA ALA A 51 -0.71 12.24 -2.58
C ALA A 51 -0.23 12.59 -1.17
N SER A 52 0.51 11.69 -0.52
CA SER A 52 0.97 11.90 0.85
C SER A 52 1.95 13.08 0.98
N THR A 53 2.83 13.28 0.01
CA THR A 53 3.74 14.44 0.04
C THR A 53 3.02 15.73 -0.34
N ALA A 54 2.08 15.69 -1.28
CA ALA A 54 1.29 16.86 -1.68
C ALA A 54 0.34 17.35 -0.59
N ILE A 55 -0.19 16.46 0.28
CA ILE A 55 -0.93 16.86 1.48
C ILE A 55 -0.07 17.79 2.37
N GLU A 56 1.23 17.54 2.45
CA GLU A 56 2.18 18.38 3.23
C GLU A 56 2.69 19.61 2.44
N GLY A 57 2.23 19.79 1.20
CA GLY A 57 2.57 20.95 0.38
C GLY A 57 3.73 20.73 -0.58
N ASN A 58 4.19 19.52 -0.79
CA ASN A 58 5.19 19.21 -1.81
C ASN A 58 4.63 19.53 -3.21
N PRO A 59 5.31 20.34 -4.04
CA PRO A 59 4.78 20.83 -5.30
C PRO A 59 4.97 19.89 -6.48
N LEU A 60 5.63 18.75 -6.30
CA LEU A 60 5.94 17.85 -7.42
C LEU A 60 4.66 17.22 -7.99
N THR A 61 4.57 17.23 -9.31
CA THR A 61 3.47 16.57 -10.04
C THR A 61 3.61 15.04 -9.98
N LEU A 62 2.52 14.33 -10.23
CA LEU A 62 2.54 12.87 -10.32
C LEU A 62 3.58 12.34 -11.33
N GLU A 63 3.76 13.05 -12.46
CA GLU A 63 4.76 12.67 -13.48
C GLU A 63 6.19 12.85 -12.97
N GLN A 64 6.46 13.92 -12.20
CA GLN A 64 7.76 14.15 -11.59
C GLN A 64 8.06 13.11 -10.49
N VAL A 65 7.05 12.73 -9.69
CA VAL A 65 7.17 11.64 -8.72
C VAL A 65 7.45 10.30 -9.41
N ARG A 66 6.79 10.02 -10.54
CA ARG A 66 7.06 8.83 -11.36
C ARG A 66 8.48 8.81 -11.91
N ALA A 67 8.98 9.95 -12.38
CA ALA A 67 10.36 10.07 -12.86
C ALA A 67 11.37 9.74 -11.74
N LEU A 68 11.13 10.21 -10.51
CA LEU A 68 11.99 9.89 -9.34
C LEU A 68 11.96 8.40 -8.99
N GLU A 69 10.80 7.72 -9.07
CA GLU A 69 10.71 6.27 -8.86
C GLU A 69 11.54 5.50 -9.90
N GLU A 70 11.63 6.01 -11.12
CA GLU A 70 12.43 5.45 -12.22
C GLU A 70 13.92 5.85 -12.18
N GLY A 71 14.35 6.55 -11.14
CA GLY A 71 15.73 7.01 -10.99
C GLY A 71 16.11 8.16 -11.92
N ARG A 72 15.11 8.85 -12.52
CA ARG A 72 15.32 10.02 -13.37
C ARG A 72 15.11 11.31 -12.55
N GLU A 73 15.99 12.29 -12.74
CA GLU A 73 15.80 13.61 -12.13
C GLU A 73 14.76 14.43 -12.90
N PRO A 74 13.66 14.86 -12.24
CA PRO A 74 12.70 15.73 -12.89
C PRO A 74 13.27 17.14 -13.08
N ALA A 75 13.06 17.73 -14.25
CA ALA A 75 13.40 19.11 -14.50
C ALA A 75 12.62 20.07 -13.58
N ALA A 76 13.21 21.21 -13.23
CA ALA A 76 12.60 22.30 -12.49
C ALA A 76 12.01 21.89 -11.12
N SER A 77 12.70 21.04 -10.37
CA SER A 77 12.32 20.65 -9.02
C SER A 77 13.43 20.98 -8.01
N ASP A 78 13.06 21.44 -6.82
CA ASP A 78 14.04 21.72 -5.76
C ASP A 78 14.51 20.42 -5.07
N LYS A 79 15.69 20.50 -4.44
CA LYS A 79 16.35 19.34 -3.82
C LYS A 79 15.53 18.78 -2.66
N ARG A 80 14.90 19.64 -1.84
CA ARG A 80 14.12 19.24 -0.66
C ARG A 80 12.87 18.45 -1.09
N SER A 81 12.08 18.98 -2.03
CA SER A 81 10.88 18.32 -2.53
C SER A 81 11.19 16.95 -3.14
N ARG A 82 12.30 16.83 -3.91
CA ARG A 82 12.76 15.53 -4.40
C ARG A 82 13.12 14.57 -3.26
N ARG A 83 13.83 15.06 -2.24
CA ARG A 83 14.23 14.25 -1.10
C ARG A 83 13.02 13.73 -0.32
N GLU A 84 12.01 14.56 -0.07
CA GLU A 84 10.77 14.15 0.57
C GLU A 84 10.07 12.98 -0.15
N VAL A 85 10.00 13.07 -1.48
CA VAL A 85 9.42 12.01 -2.31
C VAL A 85 10.25 10.73 -2.25
N VAL A 86 11.57 10.81 -2.39
CA VAL A 86 12.47 9.65 -2.29
C VAL A 86 12.40 9.00 -0.91
N ASN A 87 12.36 9.82 0.15
CA ASN A 87 12.19 9.36 1.53
C ASN A 87 10.87 8.63 1.72
N TYR A 88 9.77 9.14 1.13
CA TYR A 88 8.46 8.48 1.27
C TYR A 88 8.44 7.13 0.54
N PHE A 89 9.04 7.02 -0.64
CA PHE A 89 9.25 5.72 -1.29
C PHE A 89 10.05 4.75 -0.42
N ALA A 90 11.10 5.23 0.24
CA ALA A 90 11.89 4.41 1.17
C ALA A 90 11.08 3.98 2.40
N GLY A 91 10.26 4.88 2.95
CA GLY A 91 9.34 4.59 4.05
C GLY A 91 8.31 3.52 3.71
N LEU A 92 7.68 3.59 2.53
CA LEU A 92 6.75 2.55 2.08
C LEU A 92 7.45 1.19 1.95
N ARG A 93 8.65 1.14 1.37
CA ARG A 93 9.44 -0.10 1.29
C ARG A 93 9.84 -0.64 2.67
N TYR A 94 10.10 0.24 3.65
CA TYR A 94 10.35 -0.16 5.02
C TYR A 94 9.13 -0.83 5.65
N VAL A 95 7.94 -0.23 5.48
CA VAL A 95 6.65 -0.79 5.93
C VAL A 95 6.39 -2.15 5.28
N GLU A 96 6.51 -2.26 3.95
CA GLU A 96 6.31 -3.50 3.20
C GLU A 96 7.20 -4.65 3.70
N LYS A 97 8.46 -4.36 4.05
CA LYS A 97 9.40 -5.36 4.57
C LYS A 97 9.12 -5.79 6.01
N ARG A 98 8.31 -5.04 6.73
CA ARG A 98 8.03 -5.26 8.16
C ARG A 98 6.58 -5.62 8.47
N VAL A 99 5.84 -6.09 7.49
CA VAL A 99 4.43 -6.49 7.65
C VAL A 99 4.24 -7.65 8.64
N SER A 100 5.25 -8.50 8.80
CA SER A 100 5.21 -9.65 9.72
C SER A 100 5.62 -9.33 11.16
N ILE A 101 5.87 -8.06 11.49
CA ILE A 101 6.25 -7.70 12.86
C ILE A 101 5.08 -7.96 13.82
N GLU A 102 5.31 -8.73 14.87
CA GLU A 102 4.29 -9.04 15.86
C GLU A 102 4.07 -7.88 16.84
N THR A 103 5.16 -7.24 17.24
CA THR A 103 5.15 -6.14 18.22
C THR A 103 5.85 -4.92 17.66
N LEU A 104 5.14 -3.81 17.54
CA LEU A 104 5.72 -2.52 17.16
C LEU A 104 6.35 -1.85 18.38
N ARG A 105 7.60 -1.42 18.25
CA ARG A 105 8.37 -0.74 19.28
C ARG A 105 8.62 0.73 18.91
N HIS A 106 9.01 1.52 19.90
CA HIS A 106 9.44 2.91 19.66
C HIS A 106 10.56 2.99 18.62
N ASP A 107 11.52 2.07 18.65
CA ASP A 107 12.63 2.03 17.69
C ASP A 107 12.16 1.82 16.25
N ASP A 108 11.13 1.02 16.02
CA ASP A 108 10.55 0.82 14.70
C ASP A 108 9.91 2.11 14.18
N LEU A 109 9.24 2.84 15.06
CA LEU A 109 8.64 4.13 14.76
C LEU A 109 9.72 5.21 14.53
N PHE A 110 10.77 5.23 15.34
CA PHE A 110 11.91 6.14 15.18
C PHE A 110 12.61 5.89 13.84
N GLU A 111 12.81 4.63 13.46
CA GLU A 111 13.41 4.30 12.18
C GLU A 111 12.54 4.70 11.00
N LEU A 112 11.23 4.43 11.06
CA LEU A 112 10.29 4.88 10.02
C LEU A 112 10.35 6.41 9.88
N HIS A 113 10.27 7.14 10.99
CA HIS A 113 10.35 8.61 10.96
C HIS A 113 11.70 9.09 10.44
N ARG A 114 12.80 8.47 10.83
CA ARG A 114 14.15 8.82 10.33
C ARG A 114 14.25 8.67 8.82
N ILE A 115 13.65 7.62 8.27
CA ILE A 115 13.57 7.42 6.82
C ILE A 115 12.72 8.50 6.15
N LEU A 116 11.55 8.81 6.70
CA LEU A 116 10.59 9.73 6.09
C LEU A 116 11.01 11.20 6.19
N ALA A 117 11.62 11.59 7.29
CA ALA A 117 11.94 12.98 7.63
C ALA A 117 13.43 13.33 7.52
N GLY A 118 14.30 12.36 7.26
CA GLY A 118 15.74 12.59 7.17
C GLY A 118 16.11 13.60 6.08
N GLU A 119 16.97 14.55 6.44
CA GLU A 119 17.48 15.63 5.57
C GLU A 119 16.42 16.63 5.05
N VAL A 120 15.17 16.58 5.56
CA VAL A 120 14.10 17.49 5.13
C VAL A 120 13.38 18.18 6.29
N MET A 121 13.81 17.96 7.52
CA MET A 121 13.27 18.63 8.70
C MET A 121 13.78 20.06 8.83
N ASP A 122 12.89 20.95 9.23
CA ASP A 122 13.26 22.34 9.60
C ASP A 122 13.67 22.46 11.07
N GLN A 123 13.14 21.57 11.94
CA GLN A 123 13.36 21.60 13.37
C GLN A 123 13.42 20.17 13.94
N GLY A 124 14.13 20.03 15.07
CA GLY A 124 14.25 18.76 15.79
C GLY A 124 15.20 17.77 15.13
N GLU A 125 15.10 16.52 15.54
CA GLU A 125 15.97 15.43 15.10
C GLU A 125 15.11 14.28 14.52
N ALA A 126 15.49 13.80 13.34
CA ALA A 126 14.79 12.70 12.69
C ALA A 126 14.95 11.39 13.51
N GLY A 127 13.83 10.73 13.79
CA GLY A 127 13.82 9.51 14.58
C GLY A 127 13.89 9.73 16.10
N ARG A 128 13.51 10.92 16.57
CA ARG A 128 13.37 11.20 18.01
C ARG A 128 12.11 12.00 18.29
N TYR A 129 11.46 11.71 19.41
CA TYR A 129 10.36 12.52 19.87
C TYR A 129 10.80 13.95 20.14
N ARG A 130 9.91 14.89 19.88
CA ARG A 130 10.16 16.30 20.11
C ARG A 130 10.37 16.63 21.59
N THR A 131 11.29 17.53 21.84
CA THR A 131 11.56 18.13 23.15
C THR A 131 11.04 19.58 23.21
N ILE A 132 10.36 20.03 22.16
CA ILE A 132 9.80 21.37 22.03
C ILE A 132 8.28 21.27 21.86
N ASN A 133 7.56 22.30 22.33
CA ASN A 133 6.16 22.43 22.06
C ASN A 133 5.95 22.92 20.63
N VAL A 134 4.98 22.30 19.92
CA VAL A 134 4.68 22.61 18.53
C VAL A 134 3.23 23.05 18.38
N ARG A 135 2.91 23.65 17.25
CA ARG A 135 1.55 24.05 16.88
C ARG A 135 1.25 23.60 15.45
N VAL A 136 0.06 23.07 15.22
CA VAL A 136 -0.39 22.59 13.91
C VAL A 136 -1.62 23.42 13.49
N GLY A 137 -1.40 24.48 12.73
CA GLY A 137 -2.45 25.45 12.45
C GLY A 137 -3.04 26.04 13.75
N ASN A 138 -4.32 25.80 14.01
CA ASN A 138 -5.00 26.20 15.23
C ASN A 138 -4.95 25.15 16.36
N TYR A 139 -4.45 23.97 16.09
CA TYR A 139 -4.32 22.90 17.08
C TYR A 139 -3.03 23.03 17.88
N VAL A 140 -3.14 22.84 19.20
CA VAL A 140 -2.01 22.75 20.12
C VAL A 140 -1.93 21.31 20.63
N PRO A 141 -0.98 20.51 20.14
CA PRO A 141 -0.76 19.16 20.65
C PRO A 141 -0.32 19.15 22.11
N PRO A 142 -0.35 17.99 22.79
CA PRO A 142 0.17 17.84 24.14
C PRO A 142 1.59 18.44 24.31
N ILE A 143 1.94 18.85 25.53
CA ILE A 143 3.28 19.37 25.81
C ILE A 143 4.36 18.30 25.55
N ALA A 144 5.59 18.73 25.27
CA ALA A 144 6.67 17.83 24.89
C ALA A 144 6.96 16.74 25.93
N ASP A 145 6.84 17.10 27.22
CA ASP A 145 7.11 16.17 28.34
C ASP A 145 6.12 14.99 28.38
N ASP A 146 4.90 15.16 27.89
CA ASP A 146 3.87 14.12 27.88
C ASP A 146 3.99 13.17 26.69
N VAL A 147 4.71 13.56 25.62
CA VAL A 147 4.77 12.83 24.35
C VAL A 147 5.19 11.38 24.53
N SER A 148 6.27 11.14 25.30
CA SER A 148 6.80 9.79 25.49
C SER A 148 5.79 8.86 26.17
N GLY A 149 5.08 9.36 27.20
CA GLY A 149 4.02 8.62 27.90
C GLY A 149 2.81 8.31 26.98
N LEU A 150 2.35 9.31 26.24
CA LEU A 150 1.22 9.15 25.30
C LEU A 150 1.55 8.18 24.16
N MET A 151 2.77 8.20 23.67
CA MET A 151 3.22 7.25 22.63
C MET A 151 3.42 5.84 23.19
N PHE A 152 3.84 5.70 24.45
CA PHE A 152 3.85 4.39 25.11
C PHE A 152 2.43 3.82 25.23
N GLU A 153 1.46 4.61 25.65
CA GLU A 153 0.05 4.18 25.73
C GLU A 153 -0.50 3.80 24.34
N LEU A 154 -0.17 4.57 23.29
CA LEU A 154 -0.60 4.27 21.92
C LEU A 154 -0.02 2.95 21.41
N LEU A 155 1.27 2.71 21.60
CA LEU A 155 1.93 1.49 21.18
C LEU A 155 1.47 0.27 21.98
N ASP A 156 1.22 0.43 23.30
CA ASP A 156 0.64 -0.61 24.15
C ASP A 156 -0.77 -1.00 23.66
N TRP A 157 -1.61 -0.01 23.38
CA TRP A 157 -2.93 -0.23 22.78
C TRP A 157 -2.83 -0.95 21.43
N TRP A 158 -1.94 -0.50 20.55
CA TRP A 158 -1.78 -1.11 19.24
C TRP A 158 -1.34 -2.58 19.33
N ASN A 159 -0.41 -2.87 20.22
CA ASN A 159 0.11 -4.23 20.36
C ASN A 159 -0.88 -5.19 21.04
N ARG A 160 -1.72 -4.70 21.94
CA ARG A 160 -2.61 -5.56 22.78
C ARG A 160 -4.06 -5.55 22.35
N HIS A 161 -4.58 -4.40 21.90
CA HIS A 161 -6.02 -4.19 21.73
C HIS A 161 -6.45 -3.93 20.28
N ALA A 162 -5.58 -3.41 19.44
CA ALA A 162 -5.93 -3.17 18.02
C ALA A 162 -6.39 -4.45 17.31
N GLY A 163 -5.90 -5.62 17.76
CA GLY A 163 -6.28 -6.93 17.26
C GLY A 163 -7.75 -7.30 17.43
N GLU A 164 -8.43 -6.72 18.40
CA GLU A 164 -9.85 -6.94 18.71
C GLU A 164 -10.78 -6.22 17.72
N LEU A 165 -10.25 -5.24 16.99
CA LEU A 165 -11.00 -4.43 16.02
C LEU A 165 -10.75 -4.88 14.58
N SER A 166 -11.66 -4.49 13.68
CA SER A 166 -11.39 -4.57 12.24
C SER A 166 -10.13 -3.76 11.89
N PRO A 167 -9.24 -4.28 11.02
CA PRO A 167 -8.04 -3.54 10.55
C PRO A 167 -8.35 -2.13 10.02
N VAL A 168 -9.54 -1.96 9.45
CA VAL A 168 -10.02 -0.66 8.95
C VAL A 168 -10.20 0.35 10.09
N LEU A 169 -10.73 -0.11 11.23
CA LEU A 169 -10.94 0.74 12.40
C LEU A 169 -9.64 0.98 13.16
N SER A 170 -8.86 -0.08 13.41
CA SER A 170 -7.59 0.05 14.15
C SER A 170 -6.59 0.95 13.42
N SER A 171 -6.52 0.88 12.09
CA SER A 171 -5.70 1.75 11.26
C SER A 171 -6.11 3.23 11.40
N ALA A 172 -7.41 3.52 11.33
CA ALA A 172 -7.93 4.87 11.45
C ALA A 172 -7.75 5.45 12.87
N ILE A 173 -7.95 4.63 13.92
CA ILE A 173 -7.72 5.02 15.31
C ILE A 173 -6.24 5.34 15.54
N LEU A 174 -5.35 4.48 15.07
CA LEU A 174 -3.90 4.67 15.15
C LEU A 174 -3.48 5.97 14.48
N HIS A 175 -3.97 6.21 13.26
CA HIS A 175 -3.71 7.44 12.50
C HIS A 175 -4.12 8.68 13.28
N TYR A 176 -5.39 8.74 13.74
CA TYR A 176 -5.87 9.89 14.50
C TYR A 176 -5.06 10.14 15.76
N ARG A 177 -4.87 9.08 16.58
CA ARG A 177 -4.17 9.25 17.87
C ARG A 177 -2.72 9.71 17.68
N PHE A 178 -2.05 9.19 16.67
CA PHE A 178 -0.70 9.63 16.31
C PHE A 178 -0.69 11.12 15.89
N GLU A 179 -1.61 11.55 15.04
CA GLU A 179 -1.75 12.96 14.65
C GLU A 179 -2.13 13.86 15.82
N ALA A 180 -2.94 13.38 16.76
CA ALA A 180 -3.31 14.13 17.95
C ALA A 180 -2.14 14.31 18.94
N VAL A 181 -1.32 13.27 19.13
CA VAL A 181 -0.10 13.38 19.97
C VAL A 181 0.97 14.22 19.29
N HIS A 182 1.07 14.12 17.96
CA HIS A 182 2.06 14.85 17.13
C HIS A 182 3.48 14.72 17.67
N PRO A 183 4.03 13.48 17.74
CA PRO A 183 5.17 13.18 18.59
C PRO A 183 6.50 13.72 18.09
N PHE A 184 6.62 14.10 16.83
CA PHE A 184 7.86 14.63 16.25
C PHE A 184 7.79 16.14 16.03
N ALA A 185 8.94 16.77 15.84
CA ALA A 185 8.98 18.20 15.56
C ALA A 185 8.53 18.54 14.12
N ASP A 186 8.67 17.60 13.20
CA ASP A 186 8.23 17.69 11.80
C ASP A 186 7.93 16.28 11.26
N GLY A 187 7.26 16.15 10.10
CA GLY A 187 7.03 14.87 9.42
C GLY A 187 5.94 13.97 10.02
N ASN A 188 5.15 14.47 10.97
CA ASN A 188 4.10 13.67 11.62
C ASN A 188 3.05 13.19 10.63
N GLY A 189 2.52 14.05 9.75
CA GLY A 189 1.49 13.67 8.78
C GLY A 189 1.93 12.51 7.87
N ARG A 190 3.12 12.58 7.32
CA ARG A 190 3.71 11.50 6.50
C ARG A 190 3.87 10.21 7.31
N THR A 191 4.34 10.33 8.55
CA THR A 191 4.53 9.17 9.43
C THR A 191 3.20 8.56 9.86
N GLY A 192 2.21 9.36 10.24
CA GLY A 192 0.88 8.89 10.64
C GLY A 192 0.17 8.12 9.53
N ARG A 193 0.22 8.62 8.28
CA ARG A 193 -0.34 7.91 7.12
C ARG A 193 0.41 6.61 6.82
N ALA A 194 1.73 6.62 6.89
CA ALA A 194 2.53 5.39 6.72
C ALA A 194 2.25 4.35 7.82
N LEU A 195 2.03 4.78 9.08
CA LEU A 195 1.63 3.90 10.19
C LEU A 195 0.23 3.31 9.99
N ALA A 196 -0.72 4.10 9.52
CA ALA A 196 -2.07 3.63 9.20
C ALA A 196 -2.03 2.53 8.13
N LEU A 197 -1.22 2.73 7.09
CA LEU A 197 -1.01 1.74 6.04
C LEU A 197 -0.30 0.48 6.60
N TRP A 198 0.67 0.66 7.49
CA TRP A 198 1.37 -0.46 8.14
C TRP A 198 0.41 -1.36 8.93
N GLU A 199 -0.53 -0.77 9.69
CA GLU A 199 -1.55 -1.54 10.40
C GLU A 199 -2.43 -2.35 9.44
N LEU A 200 -2.85 -1.77 8.33
CA LEU A 200 -3.62 -2.49 7.31
C LEU A 200 -2.84 -3.68 6.75
N TYR A 201 -1.58 -3.49 6.39
CA TYR A 201 -0.73 -4.55 5.85
C TYR A 201 -0.43 -5.64 6.89
N ARG A 202 -0.06 -5.26 8.11
CA ARG A 202 0.22 -6.19 9.22
C ARG A 202 -0.97 -7.09 9.54
N ARG A 203 -2.19 -6.56 9.40
CA ARG A 203 -3.42 -7.29 9.67
C ARG A 203 -3.95 -8.05 8.45
N GLY A 204 -3.11 -8.26 7.44
CA GLY A 204 -3.47 -9.00 6.24
C GLY A 204 -4.51 -8.31 5.38
N PHE A 205 -4.69 -7.01 5.54
CA PHE A 205 -5.51 -6.20 4.64
C PHE A 205 -4.69 -5.81 3.40
N ASP A 206 -4.04 -6.82 2.83
CA ASP A 206 -3.18 -6.64 1.67
C ASP A 206 -3.94 -7.04 0.40
N THR A 207 -4.24 -6.06 -0.42
CA THR A 207 -4.75 -6.26 -1.78
C THR A 207 -3.61 -6.16 -2.79
N HIS A 208 -2.55 -6.94 -2.59
CA HIS A 208 -1.35 -6.91 -3.42
C HIS A 208 -0.61 -5.56 -3.45
N HIS A 209 -0.74 -4.72 -2.41
CA HIS A 209 -0.20 -3.35 -2.35
C HIS A 209 -0.63 -2.46 -3.54
N ILE A 210 -1.89 -2.60 -3.97
CA ILE A 210 -2.44 -1.88 -5.13
C ILE A 210 -3.50 -0.84 -4.76
N PHE A 211 -3.54 -0.39 -3.52
CA PHE A 211 -4.44 0.69 -3.09
C PHE A 211 -3.67 1.82 -2.38
N SER A 212 -4.18 3.04 -2.48
CA SER A 212 -3.68 4.23 -1.78
C SER A 212 -4.86 5.04 -1.23
N VAL A 213 -4.99 5.07 0.09
CA VAL A 213 -6.02 5.90 0.76
C VAL A 213 -5.63 7.38 0.75
N ASP A 214 -4.34 7.67 0.65
CA ASP A 214 -3.82 9.04 0.68
C ASP A 214 -4.31 9.89 -0.50
N GLU A 215 -4.64 9.25 -1.66
CA GLU A 215 -5.28 9.94 -2.78
C GLU A 215 -6.64 10.55 -2.37
N TYR A 216 -7.47 9.80 -1.64
CA TYR A 216 -8.75 10.30 -1.13
C TYR A 216 -8.57 11.47 -0.16
N TYR A 217 -7.54 11.45 0.70
CA TYR A 217 -7.23 12.56 1.59
C TYR A 217 -6.71 13.78 0.84
N TRP A 218 -5.94 13.57 -0.22
CA TRP A 218 -5.41 14.63 -1.06
C TRP A 218 -6.49 15.28 -1.92
N GLU A 219 -7.40 14.52 -2.51
CA GLU A 219 -8.48 15.03 -3.38
C GLU A 219 -9.35 16.08 -2.67
N ASP A 220 -9.56 15.94 -1.37
CA ASP A 220 -10.26 16.92 -0.53
C ASP A 220 -9.49 17.17 0.78
N ARG A 221 -8.30 17.76 0.63
CA ARG A 221 -7.42 18.09 1.76
C ARG A 221 -8.09 18.91 2.86
N PRO A 222 -8.92 19.94 2.57
CA PRO A 222 -9.67 20.66 3.61
C PRO A 222 -10.60 19.76 4.42
N ARG A 223 -11.28 18.82 3.77
CA ARG A 223 -12.17 17.87 4.44
C ARG A 223 -11.40 16.89 5.33
N TYR A 224 -10.22 16.45 4.89
CA TYR A 224 -9.33 15.61 5.70
C TYR A 224 -8.96 16.30 7.02
N TYR A 225 -8.48 17.54 6.96
CA TYR A 225 -8.16 18.30 8.17
C TYR A 225 -9.40 18.64 9.02
N SER A 226 -10.53 18.93 8.39
CA SER A 226 -11.80 19.12 9.09
C SER A 226 -12.25 17.86 9.83
N ALA A 227 -12.07 16.68 9.26
CA ALA A 227 -12.40 15.42 9.92
C ALA A 227 -11.55 15.16 11.16
N LEU A 228 -10.25 15.46 11.11
CA LEU A 228 -9.36 15.43 12.29
C LEU A 228 -9.78 16.46 13.37
N ALA A 229 -10.15 17.67 12.96
CA ALA A 229 -10.58 18.73 13.90
C ALA A 229 -11.88 18.36 14.62
N LYS A 230 -12.84 17.79 13.92
CA LYS A 230 -14.15 17.40 14.48
C LYS A 230 -14.05 16.40 15.63
N VAL A 231 -13.07 15.49 15.63
CA VAL A 231 -12.88 14.58 16.76
C VAL A 231 -12.56 15.35 18.03
N ARG A 232 -11.66 16.33 17.94
CA ARG A 232 -11.27 17.18 19.07
C ARG A 232 -12.44 18.04 19.57
N GLU A 233 -13.23 18.57 18.64
CA GLU A 233 -14.41 19.37 18.94
C GLU A 233 -15.53 18.55 19.60
N SER A 234 -15.58 17.24 19.34
CA SER A 234 -16.56 16.30 19.91
C SER A 234 -16.07 15.58 21.19
N GLY A 235 -15.02 16.07 21.83
CA GLY A 235 -14.49 15.46 23.06
C GLY A 235 -13.78 14.13 22.83
N GLU A 236 -13.02 14.04 21.76
CA GLU A 236 -12.25 12.84 21.35
C GLU A 236 -13.14 11.65 20.90
N ASP A 237 -14.38 11.89 20.50
CA ASP A 237 -15.23 10.87 19.87
C ASP A 237 -14.80 10.65 18.42
N LEU A 238 -14.28 9.45 18.15
CA LEU A 238 -13.72 9.04 16.85
C LEU A 238 -14.79 8.70 15.79
N THR A 239 -16.06 8.64 16.14
CA THR A 239 -17.11 8.12 15.25
C THR A 239 -17.09 8.76 13.86
N VAL A 240 -17.05 10.10 13.79
CA VAL A 240 -17.05 10.85 12.51
C VAL A 240 -15.76 10.58 11.71
N TRP A 241 -14.63 10.47 12.40
CA TRP A 241 -13.35 10.15 11.78
C TRP A 241 -13.33 8.73 11.19
N LEU A 242 -13.82 7.75 11.94
CA LEU A 242 -13.93 6.37 11.47
C LEU A 242 -14.87 6.26 10.27
N GLU A 243 -16.00 6.99 10.28
CA GLU A 243 -16.87 7.07 9.12
C GLU A 243 -16.20 7.72 7.91
N TYR A 244 -15.36 8.73 8.11
CA TYR A 244 -14.62 9.39 7.04
C TYR A 244 -13.54 8.44 6.44
N CYS A 245 -12.72 7.81 7.29
CA CYS A 245 -11.67 6.91 6.83
C CYS A 245 -12.23 5.65 6.13
N THR A 246 -13.31 5.06 6.67
CA THR A 246 -13.97 3.91 6.04
C THR A 246 -14.59 4.26 4.70
N GLU A 247 -15.12 5.47 4.54
CA GLU A 247 -15.60 5.96 3.23
C GLU A 247 -14.44 6.11 2.25
N GLY A 248 -13.33 6.70 2.68
CA GLY A 248 -12.14 6.84 1.84
C GLY A 248 -11.60 5.50 1.37
N LEU A 249 -11.48 4.54 2.27
CA LEU A 249 -11.02 3.20 1.92
C LEU A 249 -12.01 2.47 1.01
N ARG A 250 -13.32 2.63 1.22
CA ARG A 250 -14.36 2.07 0.33
C ARG A 250 -14.20 2.60 -1.10
N GLN A 251 -14.13 3.92 -1.28
CA GLN A 251 -13.96 4.53 -2.61
C GLN A 251 -12.64 4.10 -3.26
N THR A 252 -11.57 4.08 -2.49
CA THR A 252 -10.25 3.62 -2.96
C THR A 252 -10.33 2.19 -3.50
N LEU A 253 -10.93 1.26 -2.76
CA LEU A 253 -11.05 -0.14 -3.18
C LEU A 253 -12.02 -0.32 -4.34
N GLU A 254 -13.08 0.48 -4.45
CA GLU A 254 -13.94 0.50 -5.64
C GLU A 254 -13.16 0.90 -6.89
N ASN A 255 -12.34 1.94 -6.80
CA ASN A 255 -11.47 2.37 -7.90
C ASN A 255 -10.43 1.31 -8.26
N VAL A 256 -9.86 0.62 -7.28
CA VAL A 256 -8.96 -0.53 -7.52
C VAL A 256 -9.72 -1.65 -8.23
N TRP A 257 -10.91 -1.99 -7.77
CA TRP A 257 -11.73 -3.01 -8.39
C TRP A 257 -12.06 -2.69 -9.86
N LEU A 258 -12.43 -1.45 -10.16
CA LEU A 258 -12.67 -1.01 -11.54
C LEU A 258 -11.40 -1.14 -12.41
N ARG A 259 -10.23 -0.79 -11.87
CA ARG A 259 -8.95 -0.99 -12.57
C ARG A 259 -8.67 -2.46 -12.84
N VAL A 260 -8.84 -3.33 -11.84
CA VAL A 260 -8.68 -4.78 -12.00
C VAL A 260 -9.63 -5.33 -13.07
N GLN A 261 -10.89 -4.89 -13.09
CA GLN A 261 -11.85 -5.29 -14.12
C GLN A 261 -11.44 -4.79 -15.52
N ALA A 262 -10.94 -3.55 -15.64
CA ALA A 262 -10.50 -2.99 -16.92
C ALA A 262 -9.31 -3.77 -17.50
N TYR A 263 -8.34 -4.14 -16.67
CA TYR A 263 -7.23 -5.00 -17.07
C TYR A 263 -7.71 -6.39 -17.48
N ASN A 264 -8.61 -7.01 -16.73
CA ASN A 264 -9.22 -8.30 -17.08
C ASN A 264 -10.06 -8.23 -18.37
N GLY A 265 -10.64 -7.08 -18.68
CA GLY A 265 -11.40 -6.84 -19.93
C GLY A 265 -10.53 -6.60 -21.16
N GLN A 266 -9.30 -6.16 -20.98
CA GLN A 266 -8.32 -5.97 -22.08
C GLN A 266 -7.61 -7.25 -22.50
N SER A 267 -7.56 -8.25 -21.64
CA SER A 267 -7.11 -9.61 -22.00
C SER A 267 -8.17 -10.28 -22.89
N ALA A 268 -8.03 -10.11 -24.17
CA ALA A 268 -8.89 -10.72 -25.18
C ALA A 268 -8.83 -12.27 -25.20
N THR A 269 -8.11 -12.88 -24.27
CA THR A 269 -8.07 -14.34 -24.14
C THR A 269 -8.02 -14.72 -22.66
N ARG A 270 -9.18 -14.91 -22.03
CA ARG A 270 -9.25 -15.67 -20.77
C ARG A 270 -8.75 -17.08 -21.06
N LEU A 271 -7.47 -17.30 -20.83
CA LEU A 271 -6.91 -18.64 -20.86
C LEU A 271 -7.33 -19.35 -19.58
N VAL A 272 -8.40 -20.14 -19.64
CA VAL A 272 -8.70 -21.09 -18.57
C VAL A 272 -7.62 -22.17 -18.64
N LEU A 273 -6.69 -22.14 -17.69
CA LEU A 273 -5.68 -23.18 -17.56
C LEU A 273 -6.38 -24.52 -17.29
N ARG A 274 -6.21 -25.44 -18.24
CA ARG A 274 -6.65 -26.83 -18.06
C ARG A 274 -5.52 -27.61 -17.40
N PRO A 275 -5.75 -28.75 -16.74
CA PRO A 275 -4.71 -29.54 -16.08
C PRO A 275 -3.49 -29.83 -16.95
N ARG A 276 -3.67 -29.96 -18.27
CA ARG A 276 -2.57 -30.13 -19.23
C ARG A 276 -1.74 -28.87 -19.46
N HIS A 277 -2.33 -27.67 -19.35
CA HIS A 277 -1.58 -26.41 -19.39
C HIS A 277 -0.73 -26.25 -18.13
N GLU A 278 -1.29 -26.58 -16.96
CA GLU A 278 -0.55 -26.53 -15.68
C GLU A 278 0.63 -27.51 -15.68
N GLN A 279 0.42 -28.73 -16.19
CA GLN A 279 1.47 -29.73 -16.34
C GLN A 279 2.61 -29.25 -17.26
N LEU A 280 2.26 -28.57 -18.37
CA LEU A 280 3.25 -28.01 -19.29
C LEU A 280 4.05 -26.88 -18.64
N LEU A 281 3.37 -25.97 -17.93
CA LEU A 281 4.02 -24.87 -17.22
C LEU A 281 4.93 -25.38 -16.10
N ALA A 282 4.52 -26.42 -15.36
CA ALA A 282 5.34 -27.08 -14.35
C ALA A 282 6.62 -27.66 -14.96
N LEU A 283 6.52 -28.39 -16.08
CA LEU A 283 7.68 -28.93 -16.78
C LEU A 283 8.67 -27.83 -17.21
N LEU A 284 8.16 -26.73 -17.75
CA LEU A 284 9.03 -25.60 -18.14
C LEU A 284 9.66 -24.91 -16.93
N ARG A 285 8.98 -24.87 -15.79
CA ARG A 285 9.52 -24.33 -14.52
C ARG A 285 10.66 -25.21 -14.01
N ASP A 286 10.47 -26.52 -14.01
CA ASP A 286 11.41 -27.48 -13.44
C ASP A 286 12.67 -27.61 -14.29
N HIS A 287 12.56 -27.52 -15.63
CA HIS A 287 13.64 -27.69 -16.57
C HIS A 287 14.24 -26.40 -17.14
N GLY A 288 13.65 -25.24 -16.82
CA GLY A 288 14.05 -23.91 -17.31
C GLY A 288 13.80 -23.71 -18.81
N SER A 289 14.15 -24.65 -19.66
CA SER A 289 13.88 -24.61 -21.10
C SER A 289 13.73 -26.01 -21.69
N MET A 290 12.78 -26.19 -22.62
CA MET A 290 12.57 -27.50 -23.27
C MET A 290 12.44 -27.36 -24.78
N ALA A 291 13.04 -28.32 -25.51
CA ALA A 291 12.83 -28.43 -26.94
C ALA A 291 11.41 -28.97 -27.24
N PRO A 292 10.83 -28.67 -28.42
CA PRO A 292 9.53 -29.20 -28.81
C PRO A 292 9.40 -30.73 -28.63
N ALA A 293 10.47 -31.49 -29.01
CA ALA A 293 10.47 -32.94 -28.88
C ALA A 293 10.42 -33.43 -27.44
N GLU A 294 11.15 -32.78 -26.54
CA GLU A 294 11.15 -33.05 -25.10
C GLU A 294 9.77 -32.85 -24.48
N LEU A 295 9.06 -31.75 -24.87
CA LEU A 295 7.74 -31.44 -24.37
C LEU A 295 6.68 -32.48 -24.78
N TRP A 296 6.61 -32.87 -26.08
CA TRP A 296 5.58 -33.82 -26.47
C TRP A 296 5.85 -35.25 -25.93
N GLN A 297 7.11 -35.61 -25.69
CA GLN A 297 7.47 -36.87 -25.02
C GLN A 297 7.05 -36.83 -23.54
N ALA A 298 7.42 -35.76 -22.81
CA ALA A 298 7.10 -35.61 -21.39
C ALA A 298 5.57 -35.54 -21.13
N LEU A 299 4.83 -34.89 -22.02
CA LEU A 299 3.37 -34.77 -21.93
C LEU A 299 2.63 -36.00 -22.48
N LYS A 300 3.35 -36.94 -23.13
CA LYS A 300 2.76 -38.08 -23.85
C LYS A 300 1.69 -37.64 -24.86
N LEU A 301 2.01 -36.63 -25.65
CA LEU A 301 1.13 -36.05 -26.66
C LEU A 301 1.77 -36.12 -28.05
N SER A 302 0.96 -36.01 -29.07
CA SER A 302 1.45 -35.77 -30.42
C SER A 302 2.05 -34.37 -30.56
N LYS A 303 2.92 -34.17 -31.57
CA LYS A 303 3.44 -32.85 -31.93
C LYS A 303 2.32 -31.80 -32.05
N GLN A 304 1.24 -32.15 -32.74
CA GLN A 304 0.10 -31.23 -32.93
C GLN A 304 -0.65 -30.97 -31.63
N GLY A 305 -0.82 -32.00 -30.77
CA GLY A 305 -1.44 -31.87 -29.46
C GLY A 305 -0.67 -30.89 -28.55
N THR A 306 0.67 -30.99 -28.54
CA THR A 306 1.52 -30.08 -27.77
C THR A 306 1.50 -28.65 -28.32
N LEU A 307 1.50 -28.48 -29.65
CA LEU A 307 1.36 -27.14 -30.25
C LEU A 307 0.02 -26.51 -29.94
N ASN A 308 -1.06 -27.29 -29.88
CA ASN A 308 -2.37 -26.79 -29.50
C ASN A 308 -2.45 -26.34 -28.02
N LEU A 309 -1.64 -26.95 -27.14
CA LEU A 309 -1.48 -26.49 -25.74
C LEU A 309 -0.59 -25.24 -25.65
N LEU A 310 0.48 -25.18 -26.44
CA LEU A 310 1.43 -24.05 -26.41
C LEU A 310 0.85 -22.75 -26.97
N ARG A 311 0.04 -22.85 -28.05
CA ARG A 311 -0.54 -21.65 -28.71
C ARG A 311 -1.27 -20.70 -27.75
N PRO A 312 -2.23 -21.15 -26.94
CA PRO A 312 -2.92 -20.25 -26.01
C PRO A 312 -1.98 -19.72 -24.90
N LEU A 313 -1.00 -20.51 -24.45
CA LEU A 313 -0.02 -20.07 -23.45
C LEU A 313 0.93 -19.01 -24.03
N MET A 314 1.35 -19.16 -25.28
CA MET A 314 2.17 -18.17 -25.99
C MET A 314 1.36 -16.90 -26.28
N ALA A 315 0.10 -17.03 -26.70
CA ALA A 315 -0.79 -15.89 -26.93
C ALA A 315 -1.09 -15.11 -25.64
N ALA A 316 -1.09 -15.79 -24.50
CA ALA A 316 -1.23 -15.20 -23.18
C ALA A 316 0.12 -14.70 -22.58
N GLY A 317 1.23 -14.79 -23.33
CA GLY A 317 2.54 -14.33 -22.85
C GLY A 317 3.14 -15.15 -21.70
N LEU A 318 2.62 -16.35 -21.42
CA LEU A 318 3.12 -17.24 -20.35
C LEU A 318 4.32 -18.08 -20.78
N VAL A 319 4.44 -18.34 -22.08
CA VAL A 319 5.50 -19.15 -22.69
C VAL A 319 6.01 -18.44 -23.93
N GLU A 320 7.30 -18.39 -24.08
CA GLU A 320 7.93 -17.88 -25.29
C GLU A 320 8.84 -18.91 -25.94
N LYS A 321 9.05 -18.74 -27.24
CA LYS A 321 9.96 -19.58 -28.01
C LYS A 321 11.24 -18.81 -28.28
N VAL A 322 12.35 -19.28 -27.73
CA VAL A 322 13.67 -18.67 -27.89
C VAL A 322 14.50 -19.52 -28.88
N GLY A 323 15.27 -18.87 -29.77
CA GLY A 323 16.12 -19.50 -30.72
C GLY A 323 15.55 -19.60 -32.15
N SER A 324 16.25 -20.34 -33.05
CA SER A 324 15.90 -20.42 -34.47
C SER A 324 14.61 -21.24 -34.72
N LYS A 325 14.00 -21.10 -35.92
CA LYS A 325 12.84 -21.91 -36.33
C LYS A 325 13.05 -23.43 -36.17
N LYS A 326 14.26 -23.92 -36.40
CA LYS A 326 14.59 -25.37 -36.36
C LYS A 326 15.09 -25.85 -35.00
N MET A 327 15.75 -25.00 -34.20
CA MET A 327 16.35 -25.35 -32.91
C MET A 327 15.82 -24.51 -31.73
N GLY A 328 14.61 -23.96 -31.85
CA GLY A 328 14.00 -23.16 -30.80
C GLY A 328 13.59 -24.02 -29.62
N ARG A 329 13.75 -23.45 -28.41
CA ARG A 329 13.27 -24.02 -27.14
C ARG A 329 12.15 -23.19 -26.60
N TYR A 330 11.27 -23.78 -25.80
CA TYR A 330 10.22 -23.06 -25.05
C TYR A 330 10.72 -22.79 -23.64
N ILE A 331 10.48 -21.59 -23.16
CA ILE A 331 10.77 -21.15 -21.79
C ILE A 331 9.53 -20.47 -21.21
N LEU A 332 9.46 -20.38 -19.89
CA LEU A 332 8.52 -19.46 -19.28
C LEU A 332 8.94 -18.04 -19.62
N SER A 333 8.00 -17.20 -20.03
CA SER A 333 8.27 -15.78 -20.22
C SER A 333 8.71 -15.18 -18.88
N SER A 334 9.80 -14.41 -18.90
CA SER A 334 10.22 -13.65 -17.72
C SER A 334 9.19 -12.54 -17.46
N PRO A 335 8.84 -12.29 -16.18
CA PRO A 335 7.90 -11.25 -15.82
C PRO A 335 8.39 -9.85 -16.19
#